data_469bab6e575c1a697339910c1d7ccf30
#
_entry.id   469bab6e575c1a697339910c1d7ccf30
#
_cell.length_a   1.000
_cell.length_b   1.000
_cell.length_c   1.000
_cell.angle_alpha   90.00
_cell.angle_beta   90.00
_cell.angle_gamma   90.00
#
_symmetry.space_group_name_H-M   'P 1'
#
loop_
_entity.id
_entity.type
_entity.pdbx_description
1 polymer ?
#
loop_
_entity_poly.entity_id
_entity_poly.type
_entity_poly.pdbx_seq_one_letter_code
_entity_poly.pdbx_strand_id
1 'polypeptide(L)'
;MLPSNFNNCQVSLDDALKELQELKSSNELDFEIRIVREITDREECLDMVLGTNLPQGSELENGKLVDLVVGIKKNETTDTIKETEYELYLQKLNDKNLTDLNLLTSPVFGTSNVNQLIENQELITYIKSENPLNYKFLFSEAQGIIYGVDEKNNVIKLLDISIKTVREKESGLHTFDFVKFDSSNYLLLTYSGTDGNYYLSAFELLPENEVGDEIVLIVFELQNDNNVHFGGKILQEEDNLFLCLGDLNSPGNSAKFDSPWGKVMYFNKNDLFETPITSHDDPRINYIVYGLRNPWSCFEHNDKLVIPDVGSIHWEEVNILSNYLNAEEPVFLGWPWLESYFDANYKNTPVDEQTKQNQLENAVFPQYTYPHANDYCAIIGGTELFSSEKWDGYFFIGDFCTGTIWAINVEKDSDIVVLEKNIVPFSITTINDSGNGTLLVGTTAGSILEIILP
;
A
#
# COMPACT_ATOMS: atom_id res chain seq x y z
N MET A 1 -31.31 13.11 6.26
CA MET A 1 -31.61 12.62 4.89
C MET A 1 -30.76 13.40 3.91
N LEU A 2 -30.29 12.74 2.84
CA LEU A 2 -29.49 13.38 1.78
C LEU A 2 -30.34 14.45 1.09
N PRO A 3 -29.86 15.70 0.91
CA PRO A 3 -30.60 16.78 0.27
C PRO A 3 -31.00 16.44 -1.17
N SER A 4 -32.17 16.90 -1.56
CA SER A 4 -32.76 16.61 -2.87
C SER A 4 -32.19 17.44 -4.03
N ASN A 5 -31.42 18.49 -3.70
CA ASN A 5 -30.74 19.38 -4.65
C ASN A 5 -29.34 18.93 -5.04
N PHE A 6 -28.85 17.81 -4.48
CA PHE A 6 -27.50 17.26 -4.78
C PHE A 6 -27.49 16.50 -6.11
N ASN A 7 -27.96 17.14 -7.18
CA ASN A 7 -27.97 16.59 -8.53
C ASN A 7 -28.13 17.70 -9.58
N ASN A 8 -27.87 17.31 -10.84
CA ASN A 8 -28.13 18.13 -12.01
C ASN A 8 -27.64 19.58 -11.90
N CYS A 9 -26.53 19.83 -11.22
CA CYS A 9 -25.91 21.14 -11.10
C CYS A 9 -26.75 22.16 -10.33
N GLN A 10 -27.54 21.74 -9.35
CA GLN A 10 -28.40 22.61 -8.56
C GLN A 10 -27.70 23.25 -7.35
N VAL A 11 -26.56 22.67 -6.92
CA VAL A 11 -25.80 23.16 -5.77
C VAL A 11 -24.29 23.13 -6.09
N SER A 12 -23.57 24.15 -5.60
CA SER A 12 -22.11 24.18 -5.70
C SER A 12 -21.47 23.15 -4.78
N LEU A 13 -20.23 22.76 -5.07
CA LEU A 13 -19.48 21.88 -4.18
C LEU A 13 -19.37 22.46 -2.77
N ASP A 14 -19.05 23.74 -2.64
CA ASP A 14 -18.87 24.40 -1.35
C ASP A 14 -20.16 24.43 -0.53
N ASP A 15 -21.31 24.74 -1.16
CA ASP A 15 -22.59 24.72 -0.49
C ASP A 15 -23.01 23.30 -0.09
N ALA A 16 -22.78 22.32 -0.93
CA ALA A 16 -23.06 20.92 -0.63
C ALA A 16 -22.23 20.39 0.54
N LEU A 17 -20.94 20.70 0.59
CA LEU A 17 -20.07 20.34 1.71
C LEU A 17 -20.52 20.97 3.01
N LYS A 18 -20.89 22.26 2.97
CA LYS A 18 -21.41 22.97 4.13
C LYS A 18 -22.71 22.35 4.64
N GLU A 19 -23.66 22.05 3.75
CA GLU A 19 -24.93 21.41 4.10
C GLU A 19 -24.74 20.02 4.73
N LEU A 20 -23.82 19.20 4.19
CA LEU A 20 -23.49 17.90 4.77
C LEU A 20 -22.80 18.02 6.13
N GLN A 21 -21.91 18.99 6.32
CA GLN A 21 -21.29 19.25 7.63
C GLN A 21 -22.29 19.69 8.68
N GLU A 22 -23.26 20.54 8.29
CA GLU A 22 -24.36 20.95 9.17
C GLU A 22 -25.26 19.76 9.56
N LEU A 23 -25.52 18.83 8.61
CA LEU A 23 -26.24 17.58 8.86
C LEU A 23 -25.49 16.63 9.80
N LYS A 24 -24.17 16.48 9.64
CA LYS A 24 -23.33 15.72 10.59
C LYS A 24 -23.46 16.30 12.00
N SER A 25 -23.27 17.61 12.13
CA SER A 25 -23.22 18.26 13.43
C SER A 25 -24.60 18.32 14.13
N SER A 26 -25.69 18.56 13.39
CA SER A 26 -27.04 18.70 13.95
C SER A 26 -27.68 17.37 14.35
N ASN A 27 -27.26 16.26 13.78
CA ASN A 27 -27.84 14.93 14.03
C ASN A 27 -26.87 13.94 14.71
N GLU A 28 -25.70 14.42 15.15
CA GLU A 28 -24.63 13.58 15.74
C GLU A 28 -24.29 12.37 14.84
N LEU A 29 -24.29 12.59 13.51
CA LEU A 29 -24.00 11.56 12.52
C LEU A 29 -22.51 11.57 12.16
N ASP A 30 -21.94 10.38 11.98
CA ASP A 30 -20.60 10.19 11.47
C ASP A 30 -20.64 9.39 10.15
N PHE A 31 -20.58 10.11 9.03
CA PHE A 31 -20.47 9.57 7.67
C PHE A 31 -19.31 10.24 6.93
N GLU A 32 -18.71 9.55 6.00
CA GLU A 32 -17.63 10.08 5.19
C GLU A 32 -18.17 10.79 3.94
N ILE A 33 -17.44 11.82 3.47
CA ILE A 33 -17.75 12.53 2.23
C ILE A 33 -16.56 12.38 1.29
N ARG A 34 -16.81 11.87 0.09
CA ARG A 34 -15.80 11.77 -0.96
C ARG A 34 -16.23 12.62 -2.16
N ILE A 35 -15.28 13.39 -2.71
CA ILE A 35 -15.51 14.18 -3.93
C ILE A 35 -15.03 13.34 -5.12
N VAL A 36 -15.97 13.04 -6.03
CA VAL A 36 -15.69 12.36 -7.31
C VAL A 36 -15.83 13.40 -8.42
N ARG A 37 -14.81 13.57 -9.25
CA ARG A 37 -14.82 14.55 -10.32
C ARG A 37 -15.23 13.89 -11.63
N GLU A 38 -16.14 14.49 -12.38
CA GLU A 38 -16.63 13.99 -13.67
C GLU A 38 -16.54 15.08 -14.73
N ILE A 39 -15.99 14.76 -15.90
CA ILE A 39 -15.89 15.70 -17.01
C ILE A 39 -17.28 16.04 -17.54
N THR A 40 -17.58 17.33 -17.64
CA THR A 40 -18.81 17.82 -18.20
C THR A 40 -18.58 18.88 -19.28
N ASP A 41 -19.36 18.82 -20.36
CA ASP A 41 -19.37 19.83 -21.42
C ASP A 41 -20.36 20.98 -21.11
N ARG A 42 -21.09 20.89 -19.96
CA ARG A 42 -22.05 21.90 -19.52
C ARG A 42 -21.35 22.93 -18.64
N GLU A 43 -21.11 24.15 -19.18
CA GLU A 43 -20.43 25.21 -18.44
C GLU A 43 -21.12 25.60 -17.13
N GLU A 44 -22.44 25.51 -17.06
CA GLU A 44 -23.23 25.78 -15.84
C GLU A 44 -23.05 24.73 -14.75
N CYS A 45 -22.40 23.59 -15.05
CA CYS A 45 -22.18 22.49 -14.12
C CYS A 45 -20.75 22.44 -13.59
N LEU A 46 -19.91 23.37 -13.96
CA LEU A 46 -18.52 23.42 -13.46
C LEU A 46 -18.55 23.76 -11.96
N ASP A 47 -17.81 22.99 -11.16
CA ASP A 47 -17.79 23.05 -9.68
C ASP A 47 -19.18 22.87 -9.02
N MET A 48 -20.11 22.28 -9.75
CA MET A 48 -21.44 21.97 -9.27
C MET A 48 -21.61 20.46 -9.07
N VAL A 49 -22.46 20.07 -8.13
CA VAL A 49 -22.77 18.64 -7.88
C VAL A 49 -23.65 18.09 -9.00
N LEU A 50 -23.14 17.14 -9.74
CA LEU A 50 -23.83 16.40 -10.81
C LEU A 50 -24.74 15.31 -10.25
N GLY A 51 -24.31 14.67 -9.16
CA GLY A 51 -25.00 13.56 -8.53
C GLY A 51 -24.31 13.05 -7.26
N THR A 52 -24.87 11.98 -6.72
CA THR A 52 -24.33 11.28 -5.55
C THR A 52 -24.47 9.78 -5.74
N ASN A 53 -23.65 8.98 -5.02
CA ASN A 53 -23.77 7.50 -4.99
C ASN A 53 -25.05 7.01 -4.29
N LEU A 54 -25.69 7.85 -3.51
CA LEU A 54 -26.95 7.54 -2.81
C LEU A 54 -28.14 8.22 -3.49
N PRO A 55 -29.29 7.54 -3.58
CA PRO A 55 -30.53 8.19 -4.05
C PRO A 55 -30.87 9.41 -3.21
N GLN A 56 -31.49 10.42 -3.84
CA GLN A 56 -32.00 11.59 -3.14
C GLN A 56 -32.98 11.20 -2.04
N GLY A 57 -32.88 11.88 -0.89
CA GLY A 57 -33.71 11.60 0.27
C GLY A 57 -33.34 10.31 1.01
N SER A 58 -32.21 9.65 0.66
CA SER A 58 -31.69 8.54 1.44
C SER A 58 -31.39 8.95 2.87
N GLU A 59 -31.66 8.07 3.82
CA GLU A 59 -31.25 8.25 5.20
C GLU A 59 -29.72 8.17 5.29
N LEU A 60 -29.11 9.16 5.95
CA LEU A 60 -27.69 9.17 6.27
C LEU A 60 -27.50 8.47 7.62
N GLU A 61 -26.62 7.50 7.65
CA GLU A 61 -26.31 6.67 8.82
C GLU A 61 -24.81 6.73 9.10
N ASN A 62 -24.42 6.40 10.33
CA ASN A 62 -23.02 6.31 10.73
C ASN A 62 -22.28 5.27 9.88
N GLY A 63 -21.05 5.60 9.48
CA GLY A 63 -20.21 4.74 8.68
C GLY A 63 -20.56 4.68 7.18
N LYS A 64 -21.56 5.41 6.71
CA LYS A 64 -21.86 5.53 5.27
C LYS A 64 -20.86 6.44 4.55
N LEU A 65 -20.55 6.11 3.30
CA LEU A 65 -19.81 6.96 2.39
C LEU A 65 -20.79 7.70 1.46
N VAL A 66 -20.66 9.03 1.40
CA VAL A 66 -21.41 9.90 0.51
C VAL A 66 -20.48 10.43 -0.57
N ASP A 67 -20.65 9.96 -1.81
CA ASP A 67 -19.94 10.53 -2.96
C ASP A 67 -20.67 11.75 -3.48
N LEU A 68 -19.94 12.86 -3.61
CA LEU A 68 -20.39 14.05 -4.37
C LEU A 68 -19.72 14.02 -5.74
N VAL A 69 -20.47 13.72 -6.79
CA VAL A 69 -19.98 13.78 -8.17
C VAL A 69 -20.02 15.23 -8.63
N VAL A 70 -18.87 15.82 -8.95
CA VAL A 70 -18.69 17.24 -9.27
C VAL A 70 -18.22 17.41 -10.70
N GLY A 71 -18.87 18.32 -11.43
CA GLY A 71 -18.54 18.63 -12.82
C GLY A 71 -17.23 19.40 -12.94
N ILE A 72 -16.34 18.94 -13.81
CA ILE A 72 -15.08 19.62 -14.16
C ILE A 72 -14.98 19.82 -15.66
N LYS A 73 -14.24 20.84 -16.07
CA LYS A 73 -13.91 21.05 -17.49
C LYS A 73 -12.97 19.96 -18.00
N LYS A 74 -13.12 19.56 -19.23
CA LYS A 74 -12.22 18.56 -19.88
C LYS A 74 -10.73 18.96 -19.85
N ASN A 75 -10.42 20.23 -19.62
CA ASN A 75 -9.06 20.75 -19.49
C ASN A 75 -8.66 21.05 -18.02
N GLU A 76 -9.54 20.78 -17.06
CA GLU A 76 -9.32 20.93 -15.64
C GLU A 76 -9.30 19.54 -14.96
N THR A 77 -9.01 18.48 -15.75
CA THR A 77 -8.67 17.21 -15.14
C THR A 77 -7.53 17.44 -14.19
N THR A 78 -7.81 17.29 -12.92
CA THR A 78 -6.91 17.10 -11.80
C THR A 78 -5.48 17.52 -12.10
N ASP A 79 -5.00 18.57 -11.44
CA ASP A 79 -3.65 19.11 -11.54
C ASP A 79 -2.89 18.63 -12.79
N THR A 80 -3.31 19.16 -13.95
CA THR A 80 -2.55 18.95 -15.16
C THR A 80 -1.20 19.56 -14.88
N ILE A 81 -0.22 18.71 -14.62
CA ILE A 81 1.16 19.10 -14.83
C ILE A 81 1.09 19.81 -16.16
N LYS A 82 1.37 21.11 -16.16
CA LYS A 82 1.34 21.87 -17.40
C LYS A 82 2.18 21.10 -18.40
N GLU A 83 1.74 20.99 -19.64
CA GLU A 83 2.43 20.19 -20.68
C GLU A 83 3.96 20.42 -20.65
N THR A 84 4.39 21.65 -20.38
CA THR A 84 5.78 22.03 -20.16
C THR A 84 6.42 21.44 -18.89
N GLU A 85 5.69 21.22 -17.82
CA GLU A 85 6.21 20.60 -16.61
C GLU A 85 6.35 19.09 -16.78
N TYR A 86 5.43 18.48 -17.52
CA TYR A 86 5.51 17.07 -17.86
C TYR A 86 6.62 16.77 -18.87
N GLU A 87 6.80 17.61 -19.91
CA GLU A 87 7.93 17.50 -20.83
C GLU A 87 9.28 17.66 -20.10
N LEU A 88 9.37 18.62 -19.17
CA LEU A 88 10.56 18.81 -18.34
C LEU A 88 10.82 17.63 -17.42
N TYR A 89 9.76 17.02 -16.91
CA TYR A 89 9.82 15.79 -16.14
C TYR A 89 10.38 14.64 -16.96
N LEU A 90 9.81 14.35 -18.12
CA LEU A 90 10.28 13.29 -19.01
C LEU A 90 11.76 13.51 -19.42
N GLN A 91 12.17 14.76 -19.65
CA GLN A 91 13.55 15.09 -19.93
C GLN A 91 14.46 14.75 -18.72
N LYS A 92 14.04 15.08 -17.51
CA LYS A 92 14.79 14.76 -16.28
C LYS A 92 14.87 13.25 -16.03
N LEU A 93 13.81 12.49 -16.29
CA LEU A 93 13.83 11.04 -16.22
C LEU A 93 14.87 10.47 -17.20
N ASN A 94 14.86 10.91 -18.43
CA ASN A 94 15.82 10.48 -19.44
C ASN A 94 17.27 10.82 -19.04
N ASP A 95 17.51 12.01 -18.51
CA ASP A 95 18.84 12.44 -18.05
C ASP A 95 19.38 11.61 -16.88
N LYS A 96 18.50 10.91 -16.15
CA LYS A 96 18.82 10.07 -14.98
C LYS A 96 18.67 8.58 -15.22
N ASN A 97 18.39 8.14 -16.44
CA ASN A 97 18.02 6.77 -16.79
C ASN A 97 16.83 6.23 -15.96
N LEU A 98 15.91 7.10 -15.61
CA LEU A 98 14.67 6.70 -14.93
C LEU A 98 13.59 6.37 -15.96
N THR A 99 12.75 5.41 -15.66
CA THR A 99 11.65 5.00 -16.53
C THR A 99 10.32 5.47 -15.96
N ASP A 100 9.60 6.24 -16.77
CA ASP A 100 8.20 6.58 -16.47
C ASP A 100 7.30 5.36 -16.74
N LEU A 101 6.58 4.90 -15.74
CA LEU A 101 5.51 3.91 -15.88
C LEU A 101 4.25 4.52 -16.49
N ASN A 102 4.33 5.76 -17.00
CA ASN A 102 3.17 6.41 -17.60
C ASN A 102 2.63 5.62 -18.80
N LEU A 103 1.54 4.99 -18.56
CA LEU A 103 0.95 3.88 -19.27
C LEU A 103 -0.01 4.30 -20.36
N LEU A 104 -0.07 5.57 -20.68
CA LEU A 104 -0.84 6.04 -21.84
C LEU A 104 -0.34 5.41 -23.14
N THR A 105 0.92 4.97 -23.14
CA THR A 105 1.59 4.40 -24.32
C THR A 105 1.82 2.89 -24.27
N SER A 106 1.72 2.25 -23.11
CA SER A 106 1.94 0.80 -23.04
C SER A 106 0.69 0.03 -23.50
N PRO A 107 0.84 -0.90 -24.44
CA PRO A 107 -0.28 -1.72 -24.88
C PRO A 107 -0.71 -2.65 -23.76
N VAL A 108 -2.02 -2.85 -23.61
CA VAL A 108 -2.55 -3.92 -22.76
C VAL A 108 -2.18 -5.25 -23.40
N PHE A 109 -1.50 -6.10 -22.65
CA PHE A 109 -1.00 -7.38 -23.12
C PHE A 109 -2.07 -8.47 -22.96
N GLY A 110 -2.99 -8.53 -23.91
CA GLY A 110 -4.02 -9.57 -23.92
C GLY A 110 -5.18 -9.31 -22.96
N THR A 111 -6.08 -10.27 -22.86
CA THR A 111 -7.15 -10.31 -21.86
C THR A 111 -6.81 -11.40 -20.86
N SER A 112 -6.52 -11.03 -19.64
CA SER A 112 -6.43 -11.97 -18.53
C SER A 112 -7.81 -12.54 -18.23
N ASN A 113 -7.88 -13.82 -17.90
CA ASN A 113 -9.10 -14.37 -17.32
C ASN A 113 -9.06 -14.13 -15.80
N VAL A 114 -10.07 -13.46 -15.29
CA VAL A 114 -10.22 -13.17 -13.87
C VAL A 114 -11.28 -14.09 -13.28
N ASN A 115 -10.89 -14.93 -12.34
CA ASN A 115 -11.79 -15.80 -11.58
C ASN A 115 -11.95 -15.27 -10.15
N GLN A 116 -13.15 -15.19 -9.65
CA GLN A 116 -13.39 -14.91 -8.23
C GLN A 116 -13.32 -16.22 -7.45
N LEU A 117 -12.34 -16.37 -6.57
CA LEU A 117 -12.14 -17.57 -5.75
C LEU A 117 -12.87 -17.50 -4.40
N ILE A 118 -12.78 -16.35 -3.75
CA ILE A 118 -13.34 -16.09 -2.41
C ILE A 118 -14.14 -14.79 -2.48
N GLU A 119 -15.22 -14.72 -1.70
CA GLU A 119 -16.08 -13.54 -1.55
C GLU A 119 -16.65 -13.46 -0.13
N ASN A 120 -17.28 -12.33 0.20
CA ASN A 120 -17.96 -12.09 1.46
C ASN A 120 -17.06 -12.17 2.70
N GLN A 121 -15.79 -11.81 2.54
CA GLN A 121 -14.85 -11.59 3.63
C GLN A 121 -14.82 -10.09 4.00
N GLU A 122 -14.04 -9.75 5.02
CA GLU A 122 -13.68 -8.37 5.31
C GLU A 122 -12.49 -7.93 4.44
N LEU A 123 -11.95 -6.72 4.63
CA LEU A 123 -10.81 -6.20 3.87
C LEU A 123 -9.62 -7.15 3.94
N ILE A 124 -9.21 -7.68 2.80
CA ILE A 124 -8.04 -8.55 2.68
C ILE A 124 -6.77 -7.70 2.73
N THR A 125 -5.86 -7.99 3.65
CA THR A 125 -4.59 -7.26 3.77
C THR A 125 -3.42 -7.96 3.10
N TYR A 126 -3.38 -9.29 3.14
CA TYR A 126 -2.30 -10.07 2.56
C TYR A 126 -2.75 -11.49 2.19
N ILE A 127 -2.05 -12.08 1.20
CA ILE A 127 -2.27 -13.47 0.75
C ILE A 127 -0.90 -14.14 0.62
N LYS A 128 -0.80 -15.42 0.98
CA LYS A 128 0.42 -16.21 0.80
C LYS A 128 0.09 -17.65 0.40
N SER A 129 0.61 -18.08 -0.75
CA SER A 129 0.43 -19.45 -1.24
C SER A 129 1.45 -20.42 -0.63
N GLU A 130 2.70 -20.00 -0.51
CA GLU A 130 3.72 -20.80 0.13
C GLU A 130 3.51 -20.86 1.64
N ASN A 131 3.24 -22.06 2.17
CA ASN A 131 2.95 -22.23 3.58
C ASN A 131 3.26 -23.66 4.08
N PRO A 132 3.64 -23.83 5.37
CA PRO A 132 3.92 -25.16 5.95
C PRO A 132 2.69 -25.97 6.34
N LEU A 133 1.45 -25.43 6.18
CA LEU A 133 0.21 -25.98 6.71
C LEU A 133 -0.63 -26.77 5.70
N ASN A 134 -0.12 -26.95 4.46
CA ASN A 134 -0.81 -27.64 3.37
C ASN A 134 -2.16 -27.01 2.96
N TYR A 135 -2.34 -25.70 3.14
CA TYR A 135 -3.41 -24.94 2.50
C TYR A 135 -3.00 -24.55 1.08
N LYS A 136 -3.98 -24.43 0.19
CA LYS A 136 -3.76 -23.88 -1.17
C LYS A 136 -3.15 -22.48 -1.08
N PHE A 137 -3.67 -21.66 -0.18
CA PHE A 137 -3.12 -20.37 0.24
C PHE A 137 -3.72 -19.96 1.58
N LEU A 138 -3.08 -18.99 2.23
CA LEU A 138 -3.65 -18.30 3.39
C LEU A 138 -3.90 -16.85 3.04
N PHE A 139 -4.83 -16.22 3.78
CA PHE A 139 -5.05 -14.80 3.69
C PHE A 139 -5.38 -14.20 5.06
N SER A 140 -5.12 -12.90 5.19
CA SER A 140 -5.44 -12.12 6.38
C SER A 140 -6.49 -11.06 6.09
N GLU A 141 -7.33 -10.82 7.11
CA GLU A 141 -8.25 -9.69 7.15
C GLU A 141 -7.75 -8.61 8.11
N ALA A 142 -7.96 -7.35 7.74
CA ALA A 142 -7.52 -6.21 8.54
C ALA A 142 -8.00 -6.24 10.00
N GLN A 143 -9.15 -6.85 10.26
CA GLN A 143 -9.69 -6.98 11.62
C GLN A 143 -8.90 -7.92 12.55
N GLY A 144 -7.87 -8.62 12.05
CA GLY A 144 -7.01 -9.47 12.86
C GLY A 144 -7.32 -10.97 12.77
N ILE A 145 -7.80 -11.43 11.63
CA ILE A 145 -8.09 -12.85 11.42
C ILE A 145 -7.26 -13.39 10.25
N ILE A 146 -6.72 -14.59 10.43
CA ILE A 146 -6.04 -15.34 9.37
C ILE A 146 -6.84 -16.59 9.05
N TYR A 147 -7.02 -16.84 7.76
CA TYR A 147 -7.69 -18.02 7.23
C TYR A 147 -6.77 -18.83 6.32
N GLY A 148 -6.97 -20.15 6.35
CA GLY A 148 -6.46 -21.07 5.34
C GLY A 148 -7.55 -21.44 4.35
N VAL A 149 -7.17 -21.60 3.08
CA VAL A 149 -8.07 -22.06 2.01
C VAL A 149 -7.59 -23.42 1.53
N ASP A 150 -8.46 -24.42 1.60
CA ASP A 150 -8.14 -25.77 1.15
C ASP A 150 -8.30 -25.94 -0.38
N GLU A 151 -7.94 -27.11 -0.91
CA GLU A 151 -8.02 -27.43 -2.34
C GLU A 151 -9.46 -27.39 -2.92
N LYS A 152 -10.48 -27.35 -2.05
CA LYS A 152 -11.88 -27.22 -2.44
C LYS A 152 -12.42 -25.80 -2.31
N ASN A 153 -11.52 -24.85 -2.00
CA ASN A 153 -11.84 -23.45 -1.71
C ASN A 153 -12.70 -23.27 -0.43
N ASN A 154 -12.66 -24.22 0.51
CA ASN A 154 -13.24 -23.98 1.84
C ASN A 154 -12.34 -23.05 2.63
N VAL A 155 -12.94 -22.04 3.27
CA VAL A 155 -12.26 -21.06 4.14
C VAL A 155 -12.30 -21.56 5.57
N ILE A 156 -11.13 -21.72 6.19
CA ILE A 156 -10.94 -22.28 7.52
C ILE A 156 -10.19 -21.27 8.39
N LYS A 157 -10.81 -20.81 9.48
CA LYS A 157 -10.16 -19.87 10.39
C LYS A 157 -8.99 -20.54 11.10
N LEU A 158 -7.80 -19.94 10.98
CA LEU A 158 -6.55 -20.42 11.58
C LEU A 158 -6.23 -19.68 12.88
N LEU A 159 -6.29 -18.34 12.86
CA LEU A 159 -5.95 -17.49 14.00
C LEU A 159 -6.92 -16.32 14.09
N ASP A 160 -7.28 -15.92 15.31
CA ASP A 160 -8.15 -14.77 15.58
C ASP A 160 -7.56 -13.93 16.71
N ILE A 161 -7.00 -12.77 16.36
CA ILE A 161 -6.50 -11.76 17.30
C ILE A 161 -7.32 -10.46 17.25
N SER A 162 -8.54 -10.52 16.71
CA SER A 162 -9.39 -9.34 16.50
C SER A 162 -9.65 -8.53 17.78
N ILE A 163 -9.66 -9.20 18.94
CA ILE A 163 -9.82 -8.53 20.23
C ILE A 163 -8.63 -7.61 20.59
N LYS A 164 -7.46 -7.89 20.03
CA LYS A 164 -6.23 -7.12 20.26
C LYS A 164 -5.95 -6.08 19.17
N THR A 165 -6.62 -6.16 18.04
CA THR A 165 -6.31 -5.41 16.82
C THR A 165 -7.24 -4.22 16.67
N VAL A 166 -6.69 -3.01 16.47
CA VAL A 166 -7.46 -1.84 16.06
C VAL A 166 -7.86 -1.99 14.60
N ARG A 167 -9.10 -1.69 14.26
CA ARG A 167 -9.55 -1.63 12.87
C ARG A 167 -10.13 -0.25 12.57
N GLU A 168 -9.27 0.66 12.10
CA GLU A 168 -9.63 2.01 11.71
C GLU A 168 -8.73 2.47 10.56
N LYS A 169 -9.28 2.91 9.45
CA LYS A 169 -8.55 3.30 8.23
C LYS A 169 -7.62 2.19 7.74
N GLU A 170 -6.30 2.43 7.74
CA GLU A 170 -5.27 1.45 7.36
C GLU A 170 -4.74 0.63 8.54
N SER A 171 -5.20 0.90 9.79
CA SER A 171 -4.81 0.10 10.94
C SER A 171 -5.41 -1.31 10.88
N GLY A 172 -4.83 -2.22 11.60
CA GLY A 172 -5.30 -3.60 11.64
C GLY A 172 -4.17 -4.61 11.66
N LEU A 173 -4.47 -5.81 11.18
CA LEU A 173 -3.48 -6.81 10.80
C LEU A 173 -2.95 -6.46 9.41
N HIS A 174 -1.66 -6.15 9.30
CA HIS A 174 -1.07 -5.63 8.06
C HIS A 174 -0.57 -6.76 7.15
N THR A 175 0.22 -7.68 7.72
CA THR A 175 0.78 -8.80 6.96
C THR A 175 1.07 -9.98 7.88
N PHE A 176 1.33 -11.14 7.26
CA PHE A 176 1.86 -12.31 7.94
C PHE A 176 2.93 -13.00 7.08
N ASP A 177 3.78 -13.79 7.72
CA ASP A 177 4.73 -14.67 7.06
C ASP A 177 5.01 -15.90 7.95
N PHE A 178 5.81 -16.82 7.47
CA PHE A 178 6.24 -17.99 8.23
C PHE A 178 7.74 -17.96 8.43
N VAL A 179 8.20 -18.31 9.62
CA VAL A 179 9.62 -18.43 9.93
C VAL A 179 9.90 -19.75 10.62
N LYS A 180 11.04 -20.34 10.30
CA LYS A 180 11.57 -21.46 11.03
C LYS A 180 12.59 -20.96 12.06
N PHE A 181 12.34 -21.30 13.32
CA PHE A 181 13.27 -21.02 14.41
C PHE A 181 13.46 -22.30 15.23
N ASP A 182 14.71 -22.69 15.47
CA ASP A 182 15.09 -24.01 16.03
C ASP A 182 14.44 -25.16 15.23
N SER A 183 13.60 -25.93 15.89
CA SER A 183 12.91 -27.09 15.30
C SER A 183 11.44 -26.79 14.95
N SER A 184 10.94 -25.61 15.28
CA SER A 184 9.53 -25.22 15.12
C SER A 184 9.33 -24.25 13.95
N ASN A 185 8.14 -24.28 13.37
CA ASN A 185 7.66 -23.24 12.46
C ASN A 185 6.78 -22.26 13.22
N TYR A 186 6.91 -20.99 12.90
CA TYR A 186 6.12 -19.92 13.49
C TYR A 186 5.41 -19.12 12.41
N LEU A 187 4.21 -18.67 12.71
CA LEU A 187 3.47 -17.68 11.97
C LEU A 187 3.84 -16.29 12.53
N LEU A 188 4.41 -15.44 11.71
CA LEU A 188 4.73 -14.05 12.03
C LEU A 188 3.59 -13.13 11.64
N LEU A 189 3.28 -12.13 12.45
CA LEU A 189 2.27 -11.11 12.17
C LEU A 189 2.79 -9.72 12.46
N THR A 190 2.38 -8.74 11.65
CA THR A 190 2.44 -7.33 12.03
C THR A 190 1.04 -6.76 12.17
N TYR A 191 0.79 -6.04 13.26
CA TYR A 191 -0.53 -5.48 13.53
C TYR A 191 -0.49 -4.23 14.43
N SER A 192 -1.53 -3.41 14.34
CA SER A 192 -1.78 -2.28 15.24
C SER A 192 -2.64 -2.74 16.41
N GLY A 193 -2.11 -2.62 17.63
CA GLY A 193 -2.78 -3.04 18.86
C GLY A 193 -3.76 -2.01 19.42
N THR A 194 -4.81 -2.48 20.10
CA THR A 194 -5.81 -1.63 20.81
C THR A 194 -5.21 -0.82 21.97
N ASP A 195 -3.98 -1.11 22.36
CA ASP A 195 -3.22 -0.42 23.41
C ASP A 195 -2.33 0.71 22.89
N GLY A 196 -2.43 1.05 21.59
CA GLY A 196 -1.66 2.12 20.97
C GLY A 196 -0.24 1.72 20.59
N ASN A 197 0.03 0.42 20.42
CA ASN A 197 1.33 -0.08 19.98
C ASN A 197 1.23 -0.79 18.63
N TYR A 198 2.34 -0.83 17.93
CA TYR A 198 2.57 -1.63 16.74
C TYR A 198 3.40 -2.85 17.12
N TYR A 199 3.01 -4.01 16.60
CA TYR A 199 3.60 -5.29 16.95
C TYR A 199 4.18 -6.03 15.74
N LEU A 200 5.31 -6.69 15.94
CA LEU A 200 5.71 -7.90 15.23
C LEU A 200 5.67 -9.03 16.26
N SER A 201 4.81 -10.01 16.03
CA SER A 201 4.63 -11.16 16.91
C SER A 201 4.76 -12.48 16.17
N ALA A 202 5.15 -13.52 16.89
CA ALA A 202 5.27 -14.89 16.42
C ALA A 202 4.29 -15.81 17.16
N PHE A 203 3.75 -16.80 16.47
CA PHE A 203 2.87 -17.83 17.00
C PHE A 203 3.39 -19.19 16.54
N GLU A 204 3.70 -20.09 17.46
CA GLU A 204 4.17 -21.43 17.10
C GLU A 204 3.09 -22.21 16.36
N LEU A 205 3.44 -22.89 15.28
CA LEU A 205 2.56 -23.77 14.54
C LEU A 205 2.64 -25.16 15.17
N LEU A 206 1.54 -25.60 15.75
CA LEU A 206 1.40 -26.87 16.43
C LEU A 206 0.80 -27.94 15.49
N PRO A 207 0.84 -29.23 15.85
CA PRO A 207 0.18 -30.30 15.09
C PRO A 207 -1.31 -29.99 14.88
N GLU A 208 -1.89 -30.56 13.81
CA GLU A 208 -3.30 -30.42 13.43
C GLU A 208 -3.69 -28.98 13.05
N ASN A 209 -2.72 -28.15 12.63
CA ASN A 209 -2.88 -26.73 12.30
C ASN A 209 -3.36 -25.86 13.48
N GLU A 210 -3.09 -26.30 14.69
CA GLU A 210 -3.28 -25.45 15.88
C GLU A 210 -2.19 -24.37 15.94
N VAL A 211 -2.51 -23.24 16.56
CA VAL A 211 -1.62 -22.10 16.73
C VAL A 211 -1.42 -21.84 18.22
N GLY A 212 -0.15 -21.77 18.63
CA GLY A 212 0.24 -21.54 20.01
C GLY A 212 0.01 -20.12 20.51
N ASP A 213 0.50 -19.84 21.72
CA ASP A 213 0.41 -18.53 22.32
C ASP A 213 1.30 -17.50 21.60
N GLU A 214 0.95 -16.23 21.76
CA GLU A 214 1.70 -15.11 21.18
C GLU A 214 3.06 -14.92 21.86
N ILE A 215 4.10 -14.79 21.03
CA ILE A 215 5.44 -14.37 21.42
C ILE A 215 5.67 -13.00 20.77
N VAL A 216 5.73 -11.94 21.57
CA VAL A 216 6.04 -10.59 21.07
C VAL A 216 7.52 -10.51 20.74
N LEU A 217 7.87 -10.15 19.50
CA LEU A 217 9.24 -9.97 19.02
C LEU A 217 9.64 -8.50 19.00
N ILE A 218 8.75 -7.64 18.51
CA ILE A 218 8.95 -6.19 18.47
C ILE A 218 7.67 -5.50 18.92
N VAL A 219 7.83 -4.43 19.70
CA VAL A 219 6.75 -3.50 20.02
C VAL A 219 7.26 -2.06 19.92
N PHE A 220 6.58 -1.26 19.10
CA PHE A 220 6.84 0.17 18.97
C PHE A 220 5.58 0.96 19.31
N GLU A 221 5.73 2.03 20.09
CA GLU A 221 4.63 2.94 20.39
C GLU A 221 4.17 3.67 19.12
N LEU A 222 2.86 3.73 18.86
CA LEU A 222 2.28 4.55 17.82
C LEU A 222 2.30 6.01 18.26
N GLN A 223 3.00 6.84 17.51
CA GLN A 223 3.27 8.24 17.87
C GLN A 223 2.06 9.17 17.65
N ASN A 224 1.01 8.68 16.99
CA ASN A 224 -0.19 9.46 16.71
C ASN A 224 -1.39 8.55 16.41
N ASP A 225 -2.58 9.13 16.39
CA ASP A 225 -3.85 8.44 16.13
C ASP A 225 -4.29 8.56 14.65
N ASN A 226 -3.37 8.83 13.72
CA ASN A 226 -3.72 9.00 12.31
C ASN A 226 -4.21 7.72 11.64
N ASN A 227 -3.72 6.56 12.11
CA ASN A 227 -4.11 5.22 11.66
C ASN A 227 -3.91 4.97 10.14
N VAL A 228 -2.86 5.56 9.56
CA VAL A 228 -2.47 5.40 8.16
C VAL A 228 -0.95 5.34 8.00
N HIS A 229 -0.47 4.87 6.86
CA HIS A 229 0.94 4.72 6.48
C HIS A 229 1.71 3.79 7.40
N PHE A 230 1.19 2.62 7.65
CA PHE A 230 1.87 1.62 8.49
C PHE A 230 2.96 0.86 7.74
N GLY A 231 2.73 0.53 6.47
CA GLY A 231 3.53 -0.49 5.80
C GLY A 231 3.34 -1.85 6.48
N GLY A 232 4.42 -2.41 7.01
CA GLY A 232 4.38 -3.60 7.86
C GLY A 232 4.72 -4.90 7.17
N LYS A 233 5.23 -4.85 5.94
CA LYS A 233 5.68 -6.04 5.22
C LYS A 233 6.88 -6.67 5.90
N ILE A 234 6.82 -7.98 6.08
CA ILE A 234 7.89 -8.83 6.57
C ILE A 234 8.60 -9.47 5.38
N LEU A 235 9.93 -9.44 5.37
CA LEU A 235 10.77 -10.23 4.47
C LEU A 235 11.74 -11.06 5.30
N GLN A 236 12.26 -12.13 4.70
CA GLN A 236 13.24 -13.00 5.34
C GLN A 236 14.37 -13.31 4.37
N GLU A 237 15.58 -13.22 4.86
CA GLU A 237 16.77 -13.69 4.16
C GLU A 237 17.71 -14.33 5.16
N GLU A 238 18.00 -15.61 4.98
CA GLU A 238 18.82 -16.42 5.89
C GLU A 238 18.34 -16.33 7.35
N ASP A 239 19.15 -15.72 8.22
CA ASP A 239 18.85 -15.50 9.64
C ASP A 239 18.32 -14.09 9.94
N ASN A 240 18.02 -13.30 8.92
CA ASN A 240 17.53 -11.94 9.09
C ASN A 240 16.04 -11.85 8.78
N LEU A 241 15.33 -11.08 9.62
CA LEU A 241 13.98 -10.61 9.38
C LEU A 241 14.02 -9.12 9.04
N PHE A 242 13.30 -8.73 8.00
CA PHE A 242 13.20 -7.34 7.55
C PHE A 242 11.79 -6.82 7.80
N LEU A 243 11.71 -5.54 8.13
CA LEU A 243 10.44 -4.86 8.36
C LEU A 243 10.44 -3.52 7.61
N CYS A 244 9.46 -3.36 6.71
CA CYS A 244 9.25 -2.14 5.95
C CYS A 244 8.12 -1.35 6.58
N LEU A 245 8.42 -0.15 7.11
CA LEU A 245 7.45 0.69 7.82
C LEU A 245 7.25 2.03 7.11
N GLY A 246 6.00 2.48 7.06
CA GLY A 246 5.62 3.81 6.62
C GLY A 246 5.85 4.89 7.70
N ASP A 247 5.57 6.15 7.35
CA ASP A 247 5.88 7.32 8.19
C ASP A 247 4.81 7.64 9.25
N LEU A 248 3.73 6.87 9.34
CA LEU A 248 2.54 7.14 10.16
C LEU A 248 1.89 8.49 9.85
N ASN A 249 1.94 8.94 8.60
CA ASN A 249 1.48 10.27 8.18
C ASN A 249 2.16 11.41 8.97
N SER A 250 3.40 11.19 9.34
CA SER A 250 4.28 12.13 10.02
C SER A 250 5.60 12.23 9.26
N PRO A 251 5.65 13.02 8.18
CA PRO A 251 6.76 13.03 7.22
C PRO A 251 8.14 13.22 7.85
N GLY A 252 8.20 13.94 8.96
CA GLY A 252 9.44 14.12 9.73
C GLY A 252 10.07 12.84 10.25
N ASN A 253 9.28 11.77 10.43
CA ASN A 253 9.78 10.48 10.87
C ASN A 253 10.76 9.87 9.86
N SER A 254 10.50 10.06 8.57
CA SER A 254 11.29 9.45 7.50
C SER A 254 12.71 10.02 7.40
N ALA A 255 12.89 11.30 7.78
CA ALA A 255 14.17 12.01 7.62
C ALA A 255 15.18 11.80 8.76
N LYS A 256 14.79 11.17 9.88
CA LYS A 256 15.61 11.08 11.09
C LYS A 256 15.58 9.67 11.70
N PHE A 257 16.58 9.35 12.53
CA PHE A 257 16.73 8.03 13.15
C PHE A 257 16.27 7.95 14.63
N ASP A 258 15.58 8.97 15.13
CA ASP A 258 14.92 8.96 16.44
C ASP A 258 13.49 8.34 16.39
N SER A 259 13.20 7.62 15.29
CA SER A 259 11.93 6.97 15.02
C SER A 259 12.13 5.75 14.10
N PRO A 260 11.40 4.65 14.27
CA PRO A 260 11.49 3.48 13.38
C PRO A 260 10.70 3.68 12.08
N TRP A 261 9.89 4.74 11.98
CA TRP A 261 8.91 4.95 10.93
C TRP A 261 9.52 5.56 9.65
N GLY A 262 8.97 5.18 8.49
CA GLY A 262 9.47 5.60 7.18
C GLY A 262 10.79 4.94 6.78
N LYS A 263 10.96 3.65 7.13
CA LYS A 263 12.24 2.93 7.01
C LYS A 263 12.08 1.46 6.63
N VAL A 264 13.16 0.90 6.08
CA VAL A 264 13.39 -0.55 6.07
C VAL A 264 14.50 -0.85 7.06
N MET A 265 14.24 -1.78 7.95
CA MET A 265 15.18 -2.24 8.96
C MET A 265 15.26 -3.78 8.95
N TYR A 266 16.37 -4.31 9.47
CA TYR A 266 16.50 -5.75 9.66
C TYR A 266 17.05 -6.09 11.04
N PHE A 267 16.79 -7.33 11.44
CA PHE A 267 17.11 -7.89 12.74
C PHE A 267 17.57 -9.33 12.57
N ASN A 268 18.51 -9.78 13.39
CA ASN A 268 18.76 -11.21 13.49
C ASN A 268 17.60 -11.91 14.19
N LYS A 269 16.99 -12.93 13.56
CA LYS A 269 15.82 -13.62 14.12
C LYS A 269 16.10 -14.32 15.44
N ASN A 270 17.32 -14.86 15.63
CA ASN A 270 17.69 -15.55 16.86
C ASN A 270 17.64 -14.57 18.05
N ASP A 271 18.23 -13.38 17.88
CA ASP A 271 18.23 -12.34 18.91
C ASP A 271 16.79 -11.87 19.26
N LEU A 272 15.90 -11.81 18.24
CA LEU A 272 14.50 -11.43 18.46
C LEU A 272 13.72 -12.45 19.27
N PHE A 273 13.92 -13.75 18.99
CA PHE A 273 13.25 -14.82 19.73
C PHE A 273 13.79 -14.96 21.15
N GLU A 274 15.05 -14.59 21.41
CA GLU A 274 15.62 -14.57 22.77
C GLU A 274 15.10 -13.40 23.61
N THR A 275 15.01 -12.22 23.01
CA THR A 275 14.63 -10.99 23.75
C THR A 275 13.90 -10.01 22.81
N PRO A 276 12.66 -9.60 23.14
CA PRO A 276 11.92 -8.65 22.31
C PRO A 276 12.58 -7.28 22.26
N ILE A 277 12.41 -6.58 21.13
CA ILE A 277 12.77 -5.17 20.96
C ILE A 277 11.58 -4.32 21.37
N THR A 278 11.81 -3.40 22.31
CA THR A 278 10.75 -2.52 22.85
C THR A 278 11.06 -1.03 22.68
N SER A 279 12.18 -0.69 22.02
CA SER A 279 12.58 0.68 21.74
C SER A 279 13.22 0.77 20.37
N HIS A 280 12.98 1.87 19.66
CA HIS A 280 13.64 2.16 18.39
C HIS A 280 15.14 2.47 18.53
N ASP A 281 15.65 2.72 19.75
CA ASP A 281 17.07 2.91 20.04
C ASP A 281 17.82 1.60 20.32
N ASP A 282 17.15 0.44 20.20
CA ASP A 282 17.78 -0.85 20.45
C ASP A 282 18.93 -1.07 19.44
N PRO A 283 20.16 -1.34 19.92
CA PRO A 283 21.33 -1.48 19.05
C PRO A 283 21.29 -2.71 18.11
N ARG A 284 20.31 -3.60 18.25
CA ARG A 284 20.07 -4.73 17.36
C ARG A 284 19.29 -4.34 16.10
N ILE A 285 18.74 -3.12 16.03
CA ILE A 285 18.08 -2.60 14.86
C ILE A 285 19.14 -2.14 13.85
N ASN A 286 19.10 -2.70 12.66
CA ASN A 286 19.94 -2.28 11.55
C ASN A 286 19.07 -1.61 10.48
N TYR A 287 19.27 -0.32 10.24
CA TYR A 287 18.56 0.43 9.22
C TYR A 287 19.25 0.27 7.87
N ILE A 288 18.50 -0.05 6.81
CA ILE A 288 19.00 -0.19 5.43
C ILE A 288 18.58 1.01 4.60
N VAL A 289 17.32 1.41 4.79
CA VAL A 289 16.66 2.46 4.00
C VAL A 289 15.93 3.40 4.94
N TYR A 290 15.93 4.68 4.58
CA TYR A 290 15.09 5.69 5.20
C TYR A 290 14.60 6.69 4.14
N GLY A 291 13.67 7.57 4.49
CA GLY A 291 13.06 8.48 3.54
C GLY A 291 11.97 7.83 2.72
N LEU A 292 11.16 6.96 3.36
CA LEU A 292 9.94 6.35 2.81
C LEU A 292 8.70 7.01 3.38
N ARG A 293 7.63 7.09 2.58
CA ARG A 293 6.34 7.62 3.01
C ARG A 293 5.38 6.52 3.44
N ASN A 294 4.94 5.71 2.53
CA ASN A 294 4.02 4.62 2.77
C ASN A 294 4.35 3.42 1.87
N PRO A 295 5.44 2.70 2.16
CA PRO A 295 5.81 1.50 1.42
C PRO A 295 4.77 0.43 1.70
N TRP A 296 3.71 0.42 0.89
CA TRP A 296 2.58 -0.50 1.08
C TRP A 296 3.01 -1.96 1.06
N SER A 297 4.07 -2.24 0.31
CA SER A 297 4.73 -3.53 0.31
C SER A 297 6.22 -3.33 0.01
N CYS A 298 7.04 -4.28 0.40
CA CYS A 298 8.37 -4.47 -0.15
C CYS A 298 8.60 -5.97 -0.35
N PHE A 299 9.42 -6.30 -1.32
CA PHE A 299 9.72 -7.69 -1.66
C PHE A 299 11.09 -7.78 -2.32
N GLU A 300 11.64 -8.98 -2.31
CA GLU A 300 12.88 -9.28 -3.01
C GLU A 300 12.60 -9.77 -4.43
N HIS A 301 13.43 -9.36 -5.37
CA HIS A 301 13.41 -9.80 -6.75
C HIS A 301 14.84 -9.82 -7.31
N ASN A 302 15.34 -11.01 -7.68
CA ASN A 302 16.70 -11.18 -8.22
C ASN A 302 17.79 -10.50 -7.37
N ASP A 303 17.85 -10.80 -6.07
CA ASP A 303 18.77 -10.22 -5.09
C ASP A 303 18.67 -8.67 -4.98
N LYS A 304 17.57 -8.09 -5.39
CA LYS A 304 17.26 -6.66 -5.27
C LYS A 304 16.06 -6.45 -4.36
N LEU A 305 16.13 -5.44 -3.51
CA LEU A 305 14.99 -5.00 -2.71
C LEU A 305 14.13 -4.05 -3.53
N VAL A 306 12.89 -4.43 -3.80
CA VAL A 306 11.89 -3.63 -4.51
C VAL A 306 10.94 -3.01 -3.49
N ILE A 307 10.82 -1.69 -3.51
CA ILE A 307 10.00 -0.92 -2.57
C ILE A 307 9.07 0.00 -3.37
N PRO A 308 7.84 -0.43 -3.66
CA PRO A 308 6.78 0.47 -4.09
C PRO A 308 6.39 1.39 -2.92
N ASP A 309 6.52 2.70 -3.10
CA ASP A 309 6.22 3.71 -2.08
C ASP A 309 5.13 4.66 -2.57
N VAL A 310 4.03 4.72 -1.81
CA VAL A 310 2.88 5.54 -2.17
C VAL A 310 3.20 7.02 -1.99
N GLY A 311 3.08 7.77 -3.05
CA GLY A 311 3.32 9.20 -3.08
C GLY A 311 2.29 10.02 -2.31
N SER A 312 2.52 11.32 -2.23
CA SER A 312 1.66 12.22 -1.45
C SER A 312 0.57 12.88 -2.31
N ILE A 313 0.99 13.57 -3.35
CA ILE A 313 0.10 14.43 -4.14
C ILE A 313 0.30 14.23 -5.64
N HIS A 314 1.52 13.91 -6.07
CA HIS A 314 1.88 14.01 -7.48
C HIS A 314 2.42 12.73 -8.10
N TRP A 315 3.18 11.90 -7.38
CA TRP A 315 3.97 10.83 -7.97
C TRP A 315 3.98 9.57 -7.12
N GLU A 316 3.80 8.43 -7.77
CA GLU A 316 4.04 7.11 -7.22
C GLU A 316 5.45 6.64 -7.57
N GLU A 317 6.06 5.79 -6.74
CA GLU A 317 7.46 5.40 -6.86
C GLU A 317 7.66 3.89 -6.76
N VAL A 318 8.62 3.37 -7.54
CA VAL A 318 9.19 2.03 -7.35
C VAL A 318 10.70 2.18 -7.17
N ASN A 319 11.15 2.00 -5.98
CA ASN A 319 12.56 2.02 -5.63
C ASN A 319 13.14 0.60 -5.72
N ILE A 320 14.30 0.45 -6.36
CA ILE A 320 14.98 -0.84 -6.51
C ILE A 320 16.42 -0.71 -6.06
N LEU A 321 16.79 -1.45 -5.02
CA LEU A 321 18.11 -1.40 -4.42
C LEU A 321 18.86 -2.71 -4.63
N SER A 322 20.02 -2.65 -5.31
CA SER A 322 20.94 -3.76 -5.41
C SER A 322 21.95 -3.73 -4.26
N ASN A 323 22.44 -4.90 -3.84
CA ASN A 323 23.44 -5.04 -2.77
C ASN A 323 23.06 -4.35 -1.45
N TYR A 324 21.77 -4.21 -1.18
CA TYR A 324 21.25 -3.45 -0.04
C TYR A 324 21.74 -3.97 1.33
N LEU A 325 22.05 -5.28 1.44
CA LEU A 325 22.61 -5.88 2.66
C LEU A 325 24.07 -5.50 2.95
N ASN A 326 24.79 -5.04 1.93
CA ASN A 326 26.20 -4.68 2.02
C ASN A 326 26.42 -3.16 2.02
N ALA A 327 25.36 -2.36 2.15
CA ALA A 327 25.47 -0.92 2.24
C ALA A 327 26.18 -0.53 3.58
N GLU A 328 27.21 0.30 3.49
CA GLU A 328 27.93 0.77 4.70
C GLU A 328 27.08 1.73 5.54
N GLU A 329 26.19 2.48 4.89
CA GLU A 329 25.28 3.43 5.50
C GLU A 329 23.87 3.26 4.93
N PRO A 330 22.82 3.59 5.70
CA PRO A 330 21.44 3.53 5.21
C PRO A 330 21.20 4.44 3.99
N VAL A 331 20.47 3.94 3.02
CA VAL A 331 20.14 4.64 1.77
C VAL A 331 18.95 5.58 1.98
N PHE A 332 19.08 6.85 1.56
CA PHE A 332 17.98 7.83 1.58
C PHE A 332 17.22 7.84 0.26
N LEU A 333 15.89 7.65 0.31
CA LEU A 333 15.01 7.54 -0.87
C LEU A 333 14.19 8.82 -1.17
N GLY A 334 14.43 9.91 -0.44
CA GLY A 334 13.94 11.24 -0.81
C GLY A 334 12.88 11.83 0.11
N TRP A 335 11.91 11.07 0.57
CA TRP A 335 10.86 11.60 1.42
C TRP A 335 11.38 12.06 2.80
N PRO A 336 10.98 13.21 3.34
CA PRO A 336 9.87 14.09 2.90
C PRO A 336 10.30 15.26 1.98
N TRP A 337 11.52 15.30 1.50
CA TRP A 337 12.01 16.40 0.66
C TRP A 337 11.61 16.24 -0.80
N LEU A 338 11.62 15.00 -1.27
CA LEU A 338 11.33 14.64 -2.65
C LEU A 338 10.11 13.72 -2.72
N GLU A 339 9.34 13.83 -3.77
CA GLU A 339 8.32 12.92 -4.22
C GLU A 339 8.70 12.55 -5.67
N SER A 340 9.12 11.31 -5.90
CA SER A 340 9.87 10.94 -7.08
C SER A 340 11.13 11.81 -7.23
N TYR A 341 11.20 12.57 -8.28
CA TYR A 341 12.31 13.44 -8.62
C TYR A 341 12.08 14.91 -8.24
N PHE A 342 10.93 15.24 -7.71
CA PHE A 342 10.48 16.62 -7.52
C PHE A 342 10.49 17.02 -6.04
N ASP A 343 10.60 18.33 -5.80
CA ASP A 343 10.44 18.89 -4.46
C ASP A 343 9.02 18.61 -3.97
N ALA A 344 8.90 17.84 -2.90
CA ALA A 344 7.62 17.55 -2.24
C ALA A 344 7.02 18.77 -1.51
N ASN A 345 7.70 19.93 -1.54
CA ASN A 345 7.30 21.18 -0.89
C ASN A 345 7.04 21.05 0.64
N TYR A 346 7.66 20.06 1.27
CA TYR A 346 7.52 19.87 2.71
C TYR A 346 8.26 20.99 3.47
N LYS A 347 7.50 21.81 4.21
CA LYS A 347 8.01 23.05 4.80
C LYS A 347 8.56 22.89 6.21
N ASN A 348 8.14 21.85 6.92
CA ASN A 348 8.63 21.60 8.26
C ASN A 348 9.96 20.83 8.18
N THR A 349 11.01 21.35 8.83
CA THR A 349 12.32 20.69 8.81
C THR A 349 12.56 19.98 10.14
N PRO A 350 12.35 18.65 10.20
CA PRO A 350 12.61 17.87 11.43
C PRO A 350 14.09 17.67 11.71
N VAL A 351 14.95 18.02 10.78
CA VAL A 351 16.42 17.98 10.85
C VAL A 351 16.99 19.37 10.56
N ASP A 352 18.25 19.61 10.93
CA ASP A 352 18.93 20.85 10.56
C ASP A 352 19.20 20.97 9.05
N GLU A 353 19.46 22.18 8.59
CA GLU A 353 19.62 22.45 7.14
C GLU A 353 20.82 21.72 6.53
N GLN A 354 21.91 21.52 7.29
CA GLN A 354 23.07 20.78 6.79
C GLN A 354 22.74 19.31 6.59
N THR A 355 22.01 18.69 7.51
CA THR A 355 21.54 17.31 7.41
C THR A 355 20.62 17.17 6.20
N LYS A 356 19.64 18.08 6.03
CA LYS A 356 18.77 18.10 4.86
C LYS A 356 19.54 18.18 3.55
N GLN A 357 20.52 19.09 3.48
CA GLN A 357 21.34 19.26 2.27
C GLN A 357 22.12 17.97 1.95
N ASN A 358 22.72 17.33 2.96
CA ASN A 358 23.44 16.08 2.78
C ASN A 358 22.50 14.95 2.31
N GLN A 359 21.28 14.88 2.84
CA GLN A 359 20.27 13.92 2.41
C GLN A 359 19.89 14.11 0.94
N LEU A 360 19.64 15.35 0.53
CA LEU A 360 19.30 15.67 -0.86
C LEU A 360 20.45 15.38 -1.84
N GLU A 361 21.69 15.63 -1.45
CA GLU A 361 22.89 15.36 -2.27
C GLU A 361 23.13 13.86 -2.48
N ASN A 362 22.72 13.03 -1.52
CA ASN A 362 22.92 11.58 -1.53
C ASN A 362 21.62 10.79 -1.77
N ALA A 363 20.52 11.45 -2.11
CA ALA A 363 19.27 10.79 -2.37
C ALA A 363 19.37 9.83 -3.57
N VAL A 364 18.87 8.62 -3.39
CA VAL A 364 18.70 7.65 -4.47
C VAL A 364 17.27 7.79 -5.01
N PHE A 365 17.16 7.95 -6.32
CA PHE A 365 15.89 8.16 -6.99
C PHE A 365 15.24 6.83 -7.37
N PRO A 366 13.89 6.78 -7.46
CA PRO A 366 13.18 5.61 -7.90
C PRO A 366 13.53 5.24 -9.36
N GLN A 367 13.54 3.95 -9.68
CA GLN A 367 13.75 3.47 -11.05
C GLN A 367 12.52 3.65 -11.91
N TYR A 368 11.34 3.53 -11.30
CA TYR A 368 10.06 3.73 -11.99
C TYR A 368 9.19 4.68 -11.19
N THR A 369 8.39 5.45 -11.91
CA THR A 369 7.48 6.42 -11.32
C THR A 369 6.30 6.67 -12.26
N TYR A 370 5.16 7.08 -11.72
CA TYR A 370 4.03 7.55 -12.51
C TYR A 370 3.26 8.66 -11.79
N PRO A 371 2.66 9.61 -12.53
CA PRO A 371 1.97 10.72 -11.93
C PRO A 371 0.57 10.34 -11.43
N HIS A 372 0.07 11.08 -10.43
CA HIS A 372 -1.34 11.14 -10.07
C HIS A 372 -2.14 11.85 -11.17
N ALA A 373 -2.30 11.18 -12.30
CA ALA A 373 -3.05 11.67 -13.47
C ALA A 373 -3.86 10.52 -14.05
N ASN A 374 -4.95 10.82 -14.78
CA ASN A 374 -5.81 9.81 -15.39
C ASN A 374 -6.33 8.77 -14.36
N ASP A 375 -6.71 9.24 -13.19
CA ASP A 375 -7.25 8.45 -12.07
C ASP A 375 -6.26 7.52 -11.35
N TYR A 376 -4.98 7.54 -11.70
CA TYR A 376 -3.93 6.86 -10.94
C TYR A 376 -3.64 7.58 -9.63
N CYS A 377 -3.47 6.84 -8.51
CA CYS A 377 -3.32 7.50 -7.20
C CYS A 377 -2.46 6.80 -6.15
N ALA A 378 -2.39 5.49 -6.15
CA ALA A 378 -1.70 4.78 -5.08
C ALA A 378 -1.16 3.43 -5.55
N ILE A 379 0.15 3.32 -5.54
CA ILE A 379 0.83 2.09 -5.91
C ILE A 379 0.58 1.01 -4.87
N ILE A 380 0.22 -0.17 -5.33
CA ILE A 380 0.13 -1.37 -4.52
C ILE A 380 1.34 -2.24 -4.84
N GLY A 381 2.06 -2.60 -3.80
CA GLY A 381 3.16 -3.53 -3.93
C GLY A 381 2.66 -4.92 -4.27
N GLY A 382 3.54 -5.68 -4.83
CA GLY A 382 3.24 -6.94 -5.45
C GLY A 382 4.24 -8.04 -5.12
N THR A 383 4.58 -8.81 -6.11
CA THR A 383 5.33 -10.05 -5.97
C THR A 383 6.13 -10.37 -7.21
N GLU A 384 7.10 -11.24 -7.07
CA GLU A 384 7.64 -12.06 -8.14
C GLU A 384 6.75 -13.28 -8.36
N LEU A 385 6.71 -13.81 -9.57
CA LEU A 385 5.96 -15.02 -9.91
C LEU A 385 6.93 -16.19 -10.10
N PHE A 386 7.26 -16.86 -9.02
CA PHE A 386 8.20 -17.99 -9.00
C PHE A 386 7.68 -19.23 -9.72
N SER A 387 6.38 -19.32 -9.92
CA SER A 387 5.70 -20.51 -10.45
C SER A 387 5.54 -20.52 -11.97
N SER A 388 6.13 -19.58 -12.72
CA SER A 388 5.94 -19.46 -14.17
C SER A 388 7.24 -19.14 -14.91
N GLU A 389 7.72 -20.07 -15.75
CA GLU A 389 8.89 -19.85 -16.63
C GLU A 389 8.65 -18.71 -17.66
N LYS A 390 7.41 -18.47 -18.05
CA LYS A 390 7.06 -17.41 -19.01
C LYS A 390 7.31 -16.00 -18.46
N TRP A 391 7.10 -15.85 -17.17
CA TRP A 391 7.23 -14.58 -16.45
C TRP A 391 8.50 -14.49 -15.60
N ASP A 392 9.47 -15.38 -15.88
CA ASP A 392 10.78 -15.36 -15.24
C ASP A 392 11.47 -14.00 -15.43
N GLY A 393 11.98 -13.43 -14.33
CA GLY A 393 12.58 -12.09 -14.29
C GLY A 393 11.58 -10.92 -14.26
N TYR A 394 10.28 -11.19 -14.16
CA TYR A 394 9.27 -10.14 -13.96
C TYR A 394 8.79 -10.09 -12.51
N PHE A 395 8.57 -8.88 -12.01
CA PHE A 395 7.76 -8.64 -10.83
C PHE A 395 6.48 -7.91 -11.20
N PHE A 396 5.47 -8.01 -10.33
CA PHE A 396 4.13 -7.50 -10.55
C PHE A 396 3.80 -6.45 -9.49
N ILE A 397 3.20 -5.35 -9.91
CA ILE A 397 2.68 -4.28 -9.05
C ILE A 397 1.32 -3.83 -9.57
N GLY A 398 0.58 -3.07 -8.76
CA GLY A 398 -0.71 -2.53 -9.16
C GLY A 398 -0.93 -1.10 -8.72
N ASP A 399 -2.02 -0.52 -9.19
CA ASP A 399 -2.54 0.76 -8.74
C ASP A 399 -3.93 0.58 -8.14
N PHE A 400 -4.10 1.07 -6.92
CA PHE A 400 -5.34 0.96 -6.15
C PHE A 400 -6.52 1.65 -6.85
N CYS A 401 -6.31 2.86 -7.37
CA CYS A 401 -7.38 3.69 -7.91
C CYS A 401 -7.92 3.18 -9.22
N THR A 402 -7.04 2.77 -10.12
CA THR A 402 -7.46 2.32 -11.45
C THR A 402 -7.65 0.82 -11.55
N GLY A 403 -7.15 0.04 -10.58
CA GLY A 403 -7.12 -1.42 -10.71
C GLY A 403 -6.22 -1.91 -11.85
N THR A 404 -5.20 -1.15 -12.20
CA THR A 404 -4.20 -1.54 -13.20
C THR A 404 -3.17 -2.45 -12.58
N ILE A 405 -2.72 -3.48 -13.29
CA ILE A 405 -1.61 -4.34 -12.92
C ILE A 405 -0.55 -4.33 -14.00
N TRP A 406 0.69 -4.18 -13.59
CA TRP A 406 1.88 -4.23 -14.44
C TRP A 406 2.75 -5.43 -14.13
N ALA A 407 3.41 -5.95 -15.16
CA ALA A 407 4.59 -6.79 -15.07
C ALA A 407 5.81 -6.00 -15.53
N ILE A 408 6.87 -5.99 -14.74
CA ILE A 408 8.08 -5.22 -14.97
C ILE A 408 9.28 -6.16 -14.95
N ASN A 409 10.09 -6.15 -16.01
CA ASN A 409 11.35 -6.87 -16.06
C ASN A 409 12.53 -5.92 -15.81
N VAL A 410 13.21 -6.07 -14.67
CA VAL A 410 14.31 -5.20 -14.25
C VAL A 410 15.56 -5.36 -15.10
N GLU A 411 15.78 -6.55 -15.67
CA GLU A 411 16.99 -6.86 -16.46
C GLU A 411 16.86 -6.37 -17.92
N LYS A 412 15.65 -6.12 -18.36
CA LYS A 412 15.36 -5.62 -19.71
C LYS A 412 14.76 -4.22 -19.61
N ASP A 413 15.58 -3.21 -19.64
CA ASP A 413 15.31 -1.77 -19.39
C ASP A 413 14.06 -1.15 -20.04
N SER A 414 13.21 -1.88 -20.70
CA SER A 414 11.99 -1.37 -21.32
C SER A 414 10.85 -2.36 -21.43
N ASP A 415 10.96 -3.51 -20.77
CA ASP A 415 9.93 -4.54 -20.87
C ASP A 415 8.90 -4.37 -19.74
N ILE A 416 8.10 -3.31 -19.85
CA ILE A 416 6.97 -3.03 -18.97
C ILE A 416 5.71 -3.42 -19.70
N VAL A 417 4.97 -4.33 -19.11
CA VAL A 417 3.73 -4.85 -19.68
C VAL A 417 2.55 -4.46 -18.80
N VAL A 418 1.57 -3.79 -19.38
CA VAL A 418 0.26 -3.63 -18.73
C VAL A 418 -0.51 -4.93 -18.92
N LEU A 419 -0.71 -5.66 -17.84
CA LEU A 419 -1.43 -6.92 -17.89
C LEU A 419 -2.93 -6.69 -17.95
N GLU A 420 -3.44 -5.81 -17.12
CA GLU A 420 -4.88 -5.57 -17.00
C GLU A 420 -5.14 -4.13 -16.54
N LYS A 421 -6.31 -3.60 -16.90
CA LYS A 421 -6.82 -2.31 -16.41
C LYS A 421 -8.23 -2.49 -15.88
N ASN A 422 -8.58 -1.74 -14.86
CA ASN A 422 -9.92 -1.73 -14.24
C ASN A 422 -10.36 -3.10 -13.70
N ILE A 423 -9.44 -3.91 -13.17
CA ILE A 423 -9.80 -5.20 -12.58
C ILE A 423 -10.83 -5.00 -11.48
N VAL A 424 -10.53 -4.15 -10.51
CA VAL A 424 -11.45 -3.71 -9.45
C VAL A 424 -10.96 -2.34 -8.97
N PRO A 425 -11.34 -1.23 -9.63
CA PRO A 425 -10.92 0.11 -9.22
C PRO A 425 -11.28 0.41 -7.76
N PHE A 426 -10.39 1.15 -7.07
CA PHE A 426 -10.50 1.49 -5.64
C PHE A 426 -10.62 0.29 -4.71
N SER A 427 -10.00 -0.83 -5.07
CA SER A 427 -10.20 -2.04 -4.30
C SER A 427 -8.97 -2.93 -4.10
N ILE A 428 -7.99 -2.94 -4.99
CA ILE A 428 -6.83 -3.82 -4.87
C ILE A 428 -6.01 -3.48 -3.63
N THR A 429 -5.77 -4.47 -2.76
CA THR A 429 -4.98 -4.28 -1.54
C THR A 429 -3.67 -5.05 -1.55
N THR A 430 -3.60 -6.16 -2.27
CA THR A 430 -2.41 -7.01 -2.35
C THR A 430 -2.41 -7.82 -3.64
N ILE A 431 -1.22 -8.11 -4.17
CA ILE A 431 -0.97 -8.95 -5.35
C ILE A 431 0.09 -9.97 -4.97
N ASN A 432 -0.19 -11.25 -5.15
CA ASN A 432 0.69 -12.33 -4.70
C ASN A 432 0.73 -13.48 -5.73
N ASP A 433 1.81 -14.26 -5.71
CA ASP A 433 1.92 -15.52 -6.47
C ASP A 433 0.94 -16.56 -5.90
N SER A 434 0.19 -17.21 -6.75
CA SER A 434 -0.69 -18.32 -6.38
C SER A 434 0.04 -19.65 -6.15
N GLY A 435 1.31 -19.74 -6.56
CA GLY A 435 2.09 -20.99 -6.58
C GLY A 435 1.82 -21.90 -7.78
N ASN A 436 0.95 -21.50 -8.72
CA ASN A 436 0.59 -22.30 -9.89
C ASN A 436 0.65 -21.52 -11.23
N GLY A 437 1.34 -20.40 -11.26
CA GLY A 437 1.52 -19.58 -12.48
C GLY A 437 0.46 -18.52 -12.69
N THR A 438 -0.36 -18.23 -11.69
CA THR A 438 -1.38 -17.18 -11.70
C THR A 438 -1.13 -16.17 -10.57
N LEU A 439 -1.78 -15.02 -10.60
CA LEU A 439 -1.73 -14.05 -9.50
C LEU A 439 -3.00 -14.16 -8.65
N LEU A 440 -2.83 -14.01 -7.33
CA LEU A 440 -3.92 -13.79 -6.38
C LEU A 440 -3.98 -12.31 -6.01
N VAL A 441 -5.18 -11.72 -6.12
CA VAL A 441 -5.42 -10.32 -5.82
C VAL A 441 -6.46 -10.22 -4.71
N GLY A 442 -6.08 -9.62 -3.59
CA GLY A 442 -6.98 -9.29 -2.49
C GLY A 442 -7.61 -7.92 -2.68
N THR A 443 -8.81 -7.73 -2.10
CA THR A 443 -9.57 -6.50 -2.26
C THR A 443 -10.10 -5.93 -0.94
N THR A 444 -10.38 -4.62 -0.94
CA THR A 444 -11.07 -3.94 0.18
C THR A 444 -12.50 -4.47 0.38
N ALA A 445 -13.10 -5.01 -0.68
CA ALA A 445 -14.46 -5.58 -0.65
C ALA A 445 -14.49 -7.04 -0.13
N GLY A 446 -13.37 -7.58 0.35
CA GLY A 446 -13.31 -8.93 0.90
C GLY A 446 -13.39 -10.03 -0.15
N SER A 447 -12.94 -9.76 -1.36
CA SER A 447 -12.82 -10.76 -2.42
C SER A 447 -11.36 -11.13 -2.67
N ILE A 448 -11.12 -12.38 -3.07
CA ILE A 448 -9.86 -12.84 -3.61
C ILE A 448 -10.08 -13.27 -5.04
N LEU A 449 -9.37 -12.63 -5.95
CA LEU A 449 -9.42 -12.89 -7.38
C LEU A 449 -8.16 -13.66 -7.82
N GLU A 450 -8.33 -14.60 -8.72
CA GLU A 450 -7.23 -15.26 -9.43
C GLU A 450 -7.13 -14.68 -10.84
N ILE A 451 -5.96 -14.20 -11.20
CA ILE A 451 -5.68 -13.68 -12.55
C ILE A 451 -4.84 -14.69 -13.29
N ILE A 452 -5.44 -15.28 -14.32
CA ILE A 452 -4.75 -16.19 -15.23
C ILE A 452 -4.02 -15.32 -16.25
N LEU A 453 -2.71 -15.35 -16.20
CA LEU A 453 -1.86 -14.56 -17.09
C LEU A 453 -1.88 -15.10 -18.51
N PRO A 454 -1.86 -14.25 -19.55
CA PRO A 454 -1.92 -14.64 -20.96
C PRO A 454 -0.67 -15.32 -21.47
#